data_3565444fe1ee5b3af6e7062747e1bc9b
#
_entry.id   3565444fe1ee5b3af6e7062747e1bc9b
#
_cell.length_a   1.000
_cell.length_b   1.000
_cell.length_c   1.000
_cell.angle_alpha   90.00
_cell.angle_beta   90.00
_cell.angle_gamma   90.00
#
_symmetry.space_group_name_H-M   'P 1'
#
loop_
_entity.id
_entity.type
_entity.pdbx_description
1 polymer ?
#
loop_
_entity_poly.entity_id
_entity_poly.type
_entity_poly.pdbx_seq_one_letter_code
_entity_poly.pdbx_strand_id
1 'polypeptide(L)'
;MNASLSRRRFFHLAGLAALAFPLRGLAALDTSGGDEIVILNDIHVTGLPEDTISANARDDDDHLRAAVQQILALPKKPAAVVINGDLALSVGTAADYAVVRELIAPLRDAGIPVHLTLGNHDVRDVFTQAFPEMKSASGLKEHRHNGLIDLPSTRLILLDTLDQTPGPAGKLGAEQIGWVLAKIDEVPTKQVVLVGHHNPQVG
;
A
#
# COMPACT_ATOMS: atom_id res chain seq x y z
N MET A 1 2.77 22.96 -33.53
CA MET A 1 3.78 23.15 -32.46
C MET A 1 3.15 22.71 -31.16
N ASN A 2 3.34 21.44 -30.76
CA ASN A 2 2.80 20.90 -29.52
C ASN A 2 3.88 20.99 -28.46
N ALA A 3 3.72 21.92 -27.52
CA ALA A 3 4.58 22.01 -26.35
C ALA A 3 4.10 21.01 -25.30
N SER A 4 4.82 19.90 -25.12
CA SER A 4 4.60 18.98 -24.02
C SER A 4 5.06 19.65 -22.71
N LEU A 5 4.14 19.89 -21.80
CA LEU A 5 4.46 20.36 -20.45
C LEU A 5 5.06 19.19 -19.64
N SER A 6 6.32 19.34 -19.24
CA SER A 6 7.00 18.34 -18.44
C SER A 6 6.36 18.26 -17.04
N ARG A 7 6.25 17.03 -16.47
CA ARG A 7 5.69 16.75 -15.13
C ARG A 7 6.33 17.59 -14.01
N ARG A 8 7.58 17.99 -14.16
CA ARG A 8 8.29 18.86 -13.19
C ARG A 8 7.72 20.27 -13.06
N ARG A 9 7.01 20.80 -14.08
CA ARG A 9 6.41 22.14 -14.02
C ARG A 9 5.04 22.16 -13.33
N PHE A 10 4.37 21.02 -13.20
CA PHE A 10 3.08 20.91 -12.52
C PHE A 10 3.18 21.20 -11.01
N PHE A 11 4.27 20.77 -10.37
CA PHE A 11 4.47 20.98 -8.93
C PHE A 11 4.86 22.42 -8.54
N HIS A 12 5.30 23.24 -9.49
CA HIS A 12 5.72 24.64 -9.19
C HIS A 12 4.62 25.67 -9.39
N LEU A 13 3.48 25.29 -9.95
CA LEU A 13 2.34 26.20 -10.20
C LEU A 13 1.19 26.04 -9.18
N ALA A 14 1.23 25.05 -8.31
CA ALA A 14 0.23 24.85 -7.26
C ALA A 14 0.51 25.67 -5.97
N GLY A 15 1.55 26.48 -5.96
CA GLY A 15 2.08 27.15 -4.76
C GLY A 15 1.63 28.59 -4.50
N LEU A 16 0.69 29.18 -5.25
CA LEU A 16 0.31 30.60 -5.04
C LEU A 16 -1.15 30.88 -5.39
N ALA A 17 -2.06 30.34 -4.58
CA ALA A 17 -3.39 30.90 -4.39
C ALA A 17 -3.82 30.65 -2.94
N ALA A 18 -3.20 31.36 -2.00
CA ALA A 18 -3.71 31.48 -0.64
C ALA A 18 -4.93 32.40 -0.68
N LEU A 19 -6.12 31.85 -0.96
CA LEU A 19 -7.38 32.48 -0.62
C LEU A 19 -7.53 32.36 0.89
N ALA A 20 -7.38 33.48 1.60
CA ALA A 20 -7.65 33.61 3.01
C ALA A 20 -9.15 33.41 3.25
N PHE A 21 -9.58 32.17 3.46
CA PHE A 21 -10.85 31.87 4.10
C PHE A 21 -10.65 31.97 5.62
N PRO A 22 -11.58 32.58 6.38
CA PRO A 22 -11.49 32.59 7.83
C PRO A 22 -11.69 31.15 8.32
N LEU A 23 -10.59 30.48 8.73
CA LEU A 23 -10.57 29.20 9.41
C LEU A 23 -11.18 29.34 10.81
N ARG A 24 -12.53 29.47 10.88
CA ARG A 24 -13.26 29.24 12.12
C ARG A 24 -13.79 27.80 12.09
N GLY A 25 -13.16 26.93 12.89
CA GLY A 25 -13.72 25.61 13.21
C GLY A 25 -12.99 24.40 12.70
N LEU A 26 -11.74 24.48 12.26
CA LEU A 26 -10.88 23.30 12.29
C LEU A 26 -10.46 23.10 13.75
N ALA A 27 -11.17 22.24 14.48
CA ALA A 27 -10.61 21.64 15.67
C ALA A 27 -9.22 21.11 15.28
N ALA A 28 -8.18 21.51 16.00
CA ALA A 28 -6.88 20.94 15.83
C ALA A 28 -7.05 19.42 15.97
N LEU A 29 -6.78 18.67 14.90
CA LEU A 29 -6.72 17.24 14.98
C LEU A 29 -5.69 16.95 16.07
N ASP A 30 -6.14 16.32 17.16
CA ASP A 30 -5.25 15.87 18.21
C ASP A 30 -4.36 14.76 17.63
N THR A 31 -3.17 15.13 17.18
CA THR A 31 -2.17 14.22 16.64
C THR A 31 -1.38 13.50 17.75
N SER A 32 -1.79 13.65 19.02
CA SER A 32 -1.11 13.01 20.15
C SER A 32 -1.33 11.50 20.26
N GLY A 33 -2.21 10.92 19.48
CA GLY A 33 -2.54 9.49 19.49
C GLY A 33 -2.46 8.85 18.11
N GLY A 34 -1.31 8.37 17.70
CA GLY A 34 -1.09 7.09 17.01
C GLY A 34 -1.81 6.73 15.71
N ASP A 35 -2.45 7.65 14.95
CA ASP A 35 -3.11 7.35 13.66
C ASP A 35 -2.20 7.58 12.44
N GLU A 36 -0.91 7.71 12.64
CA GLU A 36 0.04 7.94 11.55
C GLU A 36 0.42 6.61 10.89
N ILE A 37 0.18 6.52 9.58
CA ILE A 37 0.50 5.34 8.76
C ILE A 37 1.39 5.77 7.62
N VAL A 38 2.37 4.94 7.28
CA VAL A 38 3.16 5.08 6.06
C VAL A 38 2.60 4.15 5.00
N ILE A 39 2.35 4.66 3.80
CA ILE A 39 1.93 3.87 2.64
C ILE A 39 3.02 3.96 1.58
N LEU A 40 3.53 2.80 1.16
CA LEU A 40 4.40 2.62 0.01
C LEU A 40 3.59 1.95 -1.10
N ASN A 41 3.90 2.23 -2.36
CA ASN A 41 3.25 1.60 -3.50
C ASN A 41 4.30 1.13 -4.48
N ASP A 42 3.99 0.09 -5.25
CA ASP A 42 4.74 -0.29 -6.45
C ASP A 42 6.24 -0.45 -6.17
N ILE A 43 6.59 -1.31 -5.23
CA ILE A 43 7.99 -1.49 -4.81
C ILE A 43 8.82 -2.33 -5.79
N HIS A 44 8.16 -3.11 -6.66
CA HIS A 44 8.75 -3.83 -7.79
C HIS A 44 10.06 -4.57 -7.51
N VAL A 45 10.13 -5.25 -6.38
CA VAL A 45 11.32 -5.99 -5.94
C VAL A 45 11.55 -7.22 -6.81
N THR A 46 12.82 -7.58 -7.03
CA THR A 46 13.16 -8.79 -7.77
C THR A 46 14.16 -9.68 -7.04
N GLY A 47 13.92 -10.98 -7.08
CA GLY A 47 14.83 -12.02 -6.62
C GLY A 47 15.76 -12.57 -7.71
N LEU A 48 15.78 -11.94 -8.89
CA LEU A 48 16.69 -12.34 -9.96
C LEU A 48 18.13 -11.90 -9.66
N PRO A 49 19.13 -12.66 -10.15
CA PRO A 49 20.53 -12.27 -10.01
C PRO A 49 20.82 -10.90 -10.64
N GLU A 50 21.66 -10.08 -10.00
CA GLU A 50 21.97 -8.72 -10.43
C GLU A 50 22.49 -8.61 -11.87
N ASP A 51 23.18 -9.62 -12.37
CA ASP A 51 23.71 -9.69 -13.73
C ASP A 51 22.63 -9.94 -14.79
N THR A 52 21.44 -10.34 -14.37
CA THR A 52 20.29 -10.65 -15.24
C THR A 52 19.22 -9.55 -15.27
N ILE A 53 19.32 -8.54 -14.42
CA ILE A 53 18.34 -7.45 -14.28
C ILE A 53 18.85 -6.13 -14.83
N SER A 54 17.93 -5.27 -15.26
CA SER A 54 18.27 -3.91 -15.68
C SER A 54 18.73 -3.05 -14.50
N ALA A 55 19.44 -1.96 -14.77
CA ALA A 55 19.84 -1.01 -13.75
C ALA A 55 18.63 -0.47 -12.96
N ASN A 56 17.53 -0.18 -13.64
CA ASN A 56 16.32 0.33 -12.99
C ASN A 56 15.74 -0.66 -11.97
N ALA A 57 15.75 -1.96 -12.28
CA ALA A 57 15.24 -2.99 -11.37
C ALA A 57 16.10 -3.17 -10.10
N ARG A 58 17.40 -2.87 -10.18
CA ARG A 58 18.27 -2.81 -8.99
C ARG A 58 17.97 -1.58 -8.13
N ASP A 59 17.67 -0.46 -8.77
CA ASP A 59 17.32 0.77 -8.07
C ASP A 59 16.06 0.60 -7.21
N ASP A 60 15.11 -0.26 -7.63
CA ASP A 60 13.86 -0.48 -6.89
C ASP A 60 14.10 -1.15 -5.52
N ASP A 61 14.97 -2.16 -5.44
CA ASP A 61 15.36 -2.78 -4.17
C ASP A 61 16.07 -1.78 -3.25
N ASP A 62 16.95 -0.93 -3.81
CA ASP A 62 17.65 0.11 -3.07
C ASP A 62 16.70 1.22 -2.62
N HIS A 63 15.69 1.55 -3.42
CA HIS A 63 14.63 2.50 -3.04
C HIS A 63 13.84 1.98 -1.85
N LEU A 64 13.43 0.71 -1.85
CA LEU A 64 12.74 0.11 -0.70
C LEU A 64 13.63 0.11 0.54
N ARG A 65 14.91 -0.26 0.40
CA ARG A 65 15.87 -0.23 1.50
C ARG A 65 16.01 1.17 2.10
N ALA A 66 16.12 2.19 1.24
CA ALA A 66 16.19 3.59 1.66
C ALA A 66 14.90 4.05 2.35
N ALA A 67 13.73 3.67 1.83
CA ALA A 67 12.44 3.98 2.45
C ALA A 67 12.30 3.36 3.84
N VAL A 68 12.71 2.09 4.00
CA VAL A 68 12.73 1.40 5.29
C VAL A 68 13.63 2.14 6.30
N GLN A 69 14.82 2.57 5.90
CA GLN A 69 15.72 3.34 6.76
C GLN A 69 15.11 4.70 7.17
N GLN A 70 14.44 5.40 6.24
CA GLN A 70 13.76 6.65 6.54
C GLN A 70 12.61 6.44 7.54
N ILE A 71 11.83 5.38 7.39
CA ILE A 71 10.74 5.04 8.32
C ILE A 71 11.29 4.75 9.72
N LEU A 72 12.38 3.99 9.81
CA LEU A 72 13.04 3.69 11.08
C LEU A 72 13.64 4.93 11.77
N ALA A 73 14.03 5.95 10.98
CA ALA A 73 14.57 7.22 11.47
C ALA A 73 13.48 8.24 11.87
N LEU A 74 12.20 7.94 11.68
CA LEU A 74 11.12 8.84 12.09
C LEU A 74 11.17 9.10 13.61
N PRO A 75 10.96 10.33 14.06
CA PRO A 75 10.95 10.69 15.48
C PRO A 75 9.92 9.87 16.30
N LYS A 76 8.84 9.50 15.66
CA LYS A 76 7.78 8.64 16.21
C LYS A 76 7.53 7.49 15.23
N LYS A 77 7.47 6.27 15.75
CA LYS A 77 7.14 5.11 14.94
C LYS A 77 5.69 5.22 14.42
N PRO A 78 5.45 4.95 13.13
CA PRO A 78 4.09 4.88 12.60
C PRO A 78 3.32 3.73 13.26
N ALA A 79 2.01 3.84 13.33
CA ALA A 79 1.13 2.79 13.83
C ALA A 79 1.17 1.54 12.93
N ALA A 80 1.40 1.73 11.63
CA ALA A 80 1.63 0.66 10.67
C ALA A 80 2.33 1.19 9.41
N VAL A 81 2.92 0.27 8.66
CA VAL A 81 3.35 0.47 7.26
C VAL A 81 2.48 -0.40 6.38
N VAL A 82 1.93 0.17 5.33
CA VAL A 82 1.20 -0.54 4.27
C VAL A 82 2.02 -0.48 2.99
N ILE A 83 2.29 -1.62 2.37
CA ILE A 83 2.87 -1.70 1.02
C ILE A 83 1.75 -2.14 0.08
N ASN A 84 1.35 -1.23 -0.80
CA ASN A 84 0.10 -1.34 -1.54
C ASN A 84 0.31 -1.86 -2.97
N GLY A 85 0.46 -3.17 -3.08
CA GLY A 85 0.51 -3.91 -4.34
C GLY A 85 1.79 -3.74 -5.16
N ASP A 86 1.89 -4.53 -6.21
CA ASP A 86 3.05 -4.63 -7.08
C ASP A 86 4.35 -4.80 -6.28
N LEU A 87 4.33 -5.85 -5.45
CA LEU A 87 5.47 -6.21 -4.61
C LEU A 87 6.61 -6.74 -5.47
N ALA A 88 6.28 -7.55 -6.48
CA ALA A 88 7.23 -8.11 -7.44
C ALA A 88 7.37 -7.23 -8.68
N LEU A 89 8.56 -7.26 -9.29
CA LEU A 89 8.89 -6.50 -10.50
C LEU A 89 8.04 -6.93 -11.71
N SER A 90 7.72 -8.21 -11.81
CA SER A 90 7.00 -8.79 -12.94
C SER A 90 5.95 -9.78 -12.45
N VAL A 91 5.97 -11.03 -12.90
CA VAL A 91 5.10 -12.08 -12.34
C VAL A 91 5.74 -12.62 -11.07
N GLY A 92 5.12 -12.36 -9.93
CA GLY A 92 5.67 -12.63 -8.60
C GLY A 92 6.09 -14.07 -8.38
N THR A 93 7.34 -14.24 -8.01
CA THR A 93 7.95 -15.55 -7.70
C THR A 93 8.26 -15.68 -6.20
N ALA A 94 8.55 -16.91 -5.76
CA ALA A 94 8.99 -17.13 -4.38
C ALA A 94 10.31 -16.39 -4.05
N ALA A 95 11.18 -16.20 -5.04
CA ALA A 95 12.43 -15.47 -4.88
C ALA A 95 12.18 -13.97 -4.65
N ASP A 96 11.27 -13.35 -5.41
CA ASP A 96 10.90 -11.95 -5.24
C ASP A 96 10.35 -11.71 -3.84
N TYR A 97 9.40 -12.54 -3.39
CA TYR A 97 8.82 -12.42 -2.06
C TYR A 97 9.80 -12.73 -0.93
N ALA A 98 10.84 -13.55 -1.16
CA ALA A 98 11.91 -13.74 -0.20
C ALA A 98 12.72 -12.45 0.00
N VAL A 99 13.02 -11.72 -1.08
CA VAL A 99 13.69 -10.41 -1.02
C VAL A 99 12.81 -9.37 -0.35
N VAL A 100 11.50 -9.30 -0.71
CA VAL A 100 10.55 -8.42 0.01
C VAL A 100 10.59 -8.69 1.51
N ARG A 101 10.52 -9.95 1.92
CA ARG A 101 10.57 -10.37 3.33
C ARG A 101 11.84 -9.88 4.03
N GLU A 102 12.98 -10.01 3.37
CA GLU A 102 14.28 -9.56 3.89
C GLU A 102 14.31 -8.04 4.06
N LEU A 103 13.89 -7.30 3.02
CA LEU A 103 13.96 -5.83 3.02
C LEU A 103 13.03 -5.18 4.05
N ILE A 104 11.87 -5.80 4.35
CA ILE A 104 10.95 -5.28 5.37
C ILE A 104 11.22 -5.82 6.79
N ALA A 105 12.12 -6.79 6.95
CA ALA A 105 12.42 -7.38 8.27
C ALA A 105 12.81 -6.32 9.31
N PRO A 106 13.64 -5.28 8.99
CA PRO A 106 14.01 -4.26 9.97
C PRO A 106 12.80 -3.49 10.56
N LEU A 107 11.73 -3.29 9.79
CA LEU A 107 10.50 -2.67 10.30
C LEU A 107 9.83 -3.56 11.33
N ARG A 108 9.72 -4.86 11.05
CA ARG A 108 9.13 -5.87 11.94
C ARG A 108 9.96 -6.02 13.22
N ASP A 109 11.28 -6.08 13.09
CA ASP A 109 12.21 -6.15 14.21
C ASP A 109 12.12 -4.92 15.13
N ALA A 110 11.82 -3.75 14.54
CA ALA A 110 11.53 -2.54 15.27
C ALA A 110 10.12 -2.53 15.92
N GLY A 111 9.31 -3.57 15.73
CA GLY A 111 7.95 -3.68 16.25
C GLY A 111 6.93 -2.83 15.49
N ILE A 112 7.22 -2.44 14.25
CA ILE A 112 6.28 -1.72 13.39
C ILE A 112 5.46 -2.75 12.60
N PRO A 113 4.11 -2.78 12.73
CA PRO A 113 3.26 -3.64 11.94
C PRO A 113 3.41 -3.33 10.44
N VAL A 114 3.64 -4.36 9.62
CA VAL A 114 3.72 -4.23 8.15
C VAL A 114 2.60 -5.04 7.53
N HIS A 115 1.81 -4.38 6.68
CA HIS A 115 0.73 -4.97 5.92
C HIS A 115 1.03 -4.87 4.43
N LEU A 116 0.79 -5.95 3.71
CA LEU A 116 0.99 -6.02 2.26
C LEU A 116 -0.36 -6.19 1.57
N THR A 117 -0.58 -5.55 0.43
CA THR A 117 -1.67 -5.87 -0.49
C THR A 117 -1.11 -6.40 -1.80
N LEU A 118 -1.96 -6.82 -2.71
CA LEU A 118 -1.56 -7.40 -3.99
C LEU A 118 -1.89 -6.46 -5.15
N GLY A 119 -0.95 -6.33 -6.07
CA GLY A 119 -1.12 -5.64 -7.35
C GLY A 119 -1.18 -6.62 -8.52
N ASN A 120 -1.14 -6.09 -9.74
CA ASN A 120 -1.27 -6.91 -10.95
C ASN A 120 -0.01 -7.73 -11.30
N HIS A 121 1.12 -7.41 -10.70
CA HIS A 121 2.34 -8.20 -10.80
C HIS A 121 2.39 -9.36 -9.80
N ASP A 122 1.58 -9.32 -8.76
CA ASP A 122 1.63 -10.31 -7.69
C ASP A 122 0.86 -11.60 -8.03
N VAL A 123 1.34 -12.73 -7.51
CA VAL A 123 0.69 -14.04 -7.65
C VAL A 123 0.19 -14.48 -6.28
N ARG A 124 -1.14 -14.48 -6.09
CA ARG A 124 -1.80 -14.69 -4.78
C ARG A 124 -1.35 -15.97 -4.08
N ASP A 125 -1.29 -17.09 -4.79
CA ASP A 125 -0.92 -18.37 -4.19
C ASP A 125 0.54 -18.39 -3.76
N VAL A 126 1.45 -17.81 -4.57
CA VAL A 126 2.88 -17.71 -4.25
C VAL A 126 3.09 -16.78 -3.08
N PHE A 127 2.39 -15.63 -3.06
CA PHE A 127 2.39 -14.69 -1.94
C PHE A 127 1.93 -15.37 -0.64
N THR A 128 0.81 -16.10 -0.68
CA THR A 128 0.27 -16.79 0.50
C THR A 128 1.24 -17.83 1.07
N GLN A 129 1.99 -18.51 0.20
CA GLN A 129 3.04 -19.44 0.61
C GLN A 129 4.26 -18.71 1.21
N ALA A 130 4.63 -17.58 0.63
CA ALA A 130 5.76 -16.77 1.11
C ALA A 130 5.48 -16.05 2.44
N PHE A 131 4.21 -15.68 2.70
CA PHE A 131 3.78 -14.95 3.89
C PHE A 131 2.65 -15.67 4.64
N PRO A 132 2.88 -16.89 5.15
CA PRO A 132 1.84 -17.68 5.79
C PRO A 132 1.30 -17.06 7.09
N GLU A 133 2.06 -16.15 7.69
CA GLU A 133 1.64 -15.36 8.85
C GLU A 133 0.67 -14.24 8.51
N MET A 134 0.65 -13.75 7.27
CA MET A 134 -0.25 -12.68 6.81
C MET A 134 -1.58 -13.27 6.35
N LYS A 135 -2.42 -13.63 7.31
CA LYS A 135 -3.73 -14.20 6.99
C LYS A 135 -4.70 -13.11 6.54
N SER A 136 -5.53 -13.44 5.53
CA SER A 136 -6.64 -12.57 5.15
C SER A 136 -7.62 -12.35 6.29
N ALA A 137 -8.04 -11.10 6.49
CA ALA A 137 -9.04 -10.74 7.48
C ALA A 137 -10.48 -11.10 7.05
N SER A 138 -10.70 -11.41 5.78
CA SER A 138 -12.05 -11.58 5.24
C SER A 138 -12.59 -13.02 5.32
N GLY A 139 -11.73 -14.01 5.19
CA GLY A 139 -12.14 -15.42 5.08
C GLY A 139 -13.03 -15.71 3.87
N LEU A 140 -13.01 -14.86 2.82
CA LEU A 140 -13.81 -15.01 1.62
C LEU A 140 -13.43 -16.26 0.82
N LYS A 141 -14.43 -16.86 0.14
CA LYS A 141 -14.23 -18.09 -0.63
C LYS A 141 -13.24 -17.94 -1.79
N GLU A 142 -13.16 -16.74 -2.36
CA GLU A 142 -12.21 -16.43 -3.45
C GLU A 142 -10.74 -16.29 -2.96
N HIS A 143 -10.46 -16.68 -1.70
CA HIS A 143 -9.11 -16.60 -1.10
C HIS A 143 -8.43 -15.23 -1.23
N ARG A 144 -9.23 -14.15 -1.26
CA ARG A 144 -8.73 -12.79 -1.38
C ARG A 144 -7.92 -12.39 -0.14
N HIS A 145 -6.82 -11.70 -0.36
CA HIS A 145 -5.94 -11.20 0.69
C HIS A 145 -6.40 -9.82 1.17
N ASN A 146 -7.37 -9.79 2.06
CA ASN A 146 -7.89 -8.57 2.66
C ASN A 146 -7.28 -8.31 4.05
N GLY A 147 -7.13 -7.04 4.41
CA GLY A 147 -6.63 -6.63 5.71
C GLY A 147 -7.53 -5.61 6.40
N LEU A 148 -7.38 -5.50 7.73
CA LEU A 148 -7.98 -4.46 8.55
C LEU A 148 -6.91 -3.85 9.44
N ILE A 149 -6.86 -2.53 9.53
CA ILE A 149 -6.04 -1.80 10.49
C ILE A 149 -6.96 -0.89 11.27
N ASP A 150 -7.13 -1.19 12.54
CA ASP A 150 -7.95 -0.40 13.44
C ASP A 150 -7.08 0.57 14.25
N LEU A 151 -7.29 1.86 14.01
CA LEU A 151 -6.68 2.95 14.75
C LEU A 151 -7.74 3.61 15.64
N PRO A 152 -7.36 4.47 16.59
CA PRO A 152 -8.31 5.12 17.49
C PRO A 152 -9.48 5.81 16.78
N SER A 153 -9.21 6.62 15.73
CA SER A 153 -10.21 7.40 15.01
C SER A 153 -10.52 6.89 13.59
N THR A 154 -9.71 5.95 13.08
CA THR A 154 -9.74 5.53 11.68
C THR A 154 -9.67 4.02 11.55
N ARG A 155 -10.42 3.45 10.60
CA ARG A 155 -10.24 2.07 10.14
C ARG A 155 -9.73 2.09 8.70
N LEU A 156 -8.63 1.41 8.43
CA LEU A 156 -8.22 1.10 7.07
C LEU A 156 -8.73 -0.29 6.69
N ILE A 157 -9.35 -0.39 5.51
CA ILE A 157 -9.75 -1.66 4.91
C ILE A 157 -8.85 -1.87 3.69
N LEU A 158 -7.98 -2.86 3.78
CA LEU A 158 -7.06 -3.22 2.71
C LEU A 158 -7.75 -4.20 1.77
N LEU A 159 -7.85 -3.83 0.50
CA LEU A 159 -8.59 -4.54 -0.52
C LEU A 159 -7.65 -5.39 -1.37
N ASP A 160 -8.04 -6.62 -1.64
CA ASP A 160 -7.45 -7.42 -2.69
C ASP A 160 -8.16 -7.12 -4.00
N THR A 161 -7.58 -6.27 -4.81
CA THR A 161 -8.11 -5.88 -6.12
C THR A 161 -7.54 -6.71 -7.27
N LEU A 162 -6.65 -7.67 -7.00
CA LEU A 162 -6.06 -8.54 -8.02
C LEU A 162 -7.13 -9.43 -8.65
N ASP A 163 -7.30 -9.35 -9.97
CA ASP A 163 -8.15 -10.26 -10.76
C ASP A 163 -7.30 -11.36 -11.40
N GLN A 164 -6.35 -10.97 -12.23
CA GLN A 164 -5.46 -11.88 -12.96
C GLN A 164 -4.02 -11.36 -12.95
N THR A 165 -3.05 -12.28 -12.99
CA THR A 165 -1.63 -11.95 -13.09
C THR A 165 -1.04 -12.56 -14.39
N PRO A 166 -0.35 -11.80 -15.23
CA PRO A 166 -0.35 -10.33 -15.24
C PRO A 166 -1.66 -9.78 -15.88
N GLY A 167 -2.16 -8.67 -15.35
CA GLY A 167 -3.35 -8.06 -15.94
C GLY A 167 -3.62 -6.66 -15.37
N PRO A 168 -3.86 -5.65 -16.23
CA PRO A 168 -3.96 -4.25 -15.78
C PRO A 168 -5.27 -3.93 -15.07
N ALA A 169 -6.27 -4.82 -15.14
CA ALA A 169 -7.59 -4.59 -14.55
C ALA A 169 -7.70 -5.18 -13.15
N GLY A 170 -8.27 -4.40 -12.24
CA GLY A 170 -8.65 -4.87 -10.93
C GLY A 170 -10.11 -5.27 -10.84
N LYS A 171 -10.45 -6.06 -9.82
CA LYS A 171 -11.83 -6.50 -9.55
C LYS A 171 -12.08 -6.65 -8.06
N LEU A 172 -13.15 -6.02 -7.58
CA LEU A 172 -13.56 -6.21 -6.19
C LEU A 172 -14.43 -7.46 -6.01
N GLY A 173 -15.38 -7.68 -6.91
CA GLY A 173 -16.37 -8.76 -6.78
C GLY A 173 -17.44 -8.49 -5.70
N ALA A 174 -18.61 -9.08 -5.86
CA ALA A 174 -19.75 -8.81 -4.98
C ALA A 174 -19.52 -9.29 -3.53
N GLU A 175 -18.81 -10.40 -3.36
CA GLU A 175 -18.54 -10.97 -2.04
C GLU A 175 -17.62 -10.03 -1.22
N GLN A 176 -16.55 -9.50 -1.84
CA GLN A 176 -15.67 -8.54 -1.17
C GLN A 176 -16.39 -7.21 -0.89
N ILE A 177 -17.22 -6.73 -1.81
CA ILE A 177 -18.02 -5.51 -1.59
C ILE A 177 -18.94 -5.71 -0.37
N GLY A 178 -19.64 -6.84 -0.27
CA GLY A 178 -20.48 -7.13 0.88
C GLY A 178 -19.70 -7.17 2.20
N TRP A 179 -18.52 -7.77 2.19
CA TRP A 179 -17.63 -7.78 3.35
C TRP A 179 -17.16 -6.37 3.73
N VAL A 180 -16.78 -5.54 2.76
CA VAL A 180 -16.38 -4.12 3.00
C VAL A 180 -17.52 -3.34 3.64
N LEU A 181 -18.73 -3.43 3.12
CA LEU A 181 -19.89 -2.73 3.68
C LEU A 181 -20.15 -3.15 5.13
N ALA A 182 -20.10 -4.46 5.41
CA ALA A 182 -20.22 -4.95 6.79
C ALA A 182 -19.12 -4.38 7.71
N LYS A 183 -17.87 -4.27 7.21
CA LYS A 183 -16.76 -3.71 8.00
C LYS A 183 -16.87 -2.19 8.22
N ILE A 184 -17.52 -1.47 7.33
CA ILE A 184 -17.87 -0.05 7.52
C ILE A 184 -18.91 0.08 8.62
N ASP A 185 -19.97 -0.74 8.58
CA ASP A 185 -21.07 -0.69 9.53
C ASP A 185 -20.67 -1.02 10.98
N GLU A 186 -19.60 -1.81 11.17
CA GLU A 186 -19.05 -2.14 12.49
C GLU A 186 -18.48 -0.90 13.23
N VAL A 187 -18.12 0.17 12.53
CA VAL A 187 -17.40 1.34 13.09
C VAL A 187 -18.05 2.67 12.71
N PRO A 188 -19.33 2.90 13.06
CA PRO A 188 -20.11 4.04 12.56
C PRO A 188 -19.55 5.41 13.01
N THR A 189 -18.65 5.44 13.98
CA THR A 189 -18.05 6.67 14.52
C THR A 189 -16.61 6.91 14.04
N LYS A 190 -15.99 5.93 13.36
CA LYS A 190 -14.64 6.07 12.83
C LYS A 190 -14.67 6.56 11.37
N GLN A 191 -13.61 7.24 10.97
CA GLN A 191 -13.32 7.41 9.54
C GLN A 191 -12.93 6.05 8.94
N VAL A 192 -13.38 5.77 7.71
CA VAL A 192 -13.00 4.57 7.00
C VAL A 192 -12.22 4.96 5.74
N VAL A 193 -11.04 4.36 5.59
CA VAL A 193 -10.18 4.52 4.42
C VAL A 193 -10.09 3.18 3.71
N LEU A 194 -10.42 3.15 2.42
CA LEU A 194 -10.24 1.99 1.57
C LEU A 194 -8.89 2.10 0.86
N VAL A 195 -8.08 1.06 0.95
CA VAL A 195 -6.77 0.98 0.30
C VAL A 195 -6.81 -0.16 -0.70
N GLY A 196 -6.57 0.15 -1.95
CA GLY A 196 -6.51 -0.81 -3.04
C GLY A 196 -5.48 -0.39 -4.08
N HIS A 197 -4.90 -1.35 -4.78
CA HIS A 197 -3.83 -1.08 -5.74
C HIS A 197 -4.36 -0.53 -7.07
N HIS A 198 -5.40 -1.18 -7.62
CA HIS A 198 -5.96 -0.77 -8.92
C HIS A 198 -6.83 0.47 -8.81
N ASN A 199 -6.73 1.36 -9.81
CA ASN A 199 -7.57 2.55 -9.88
C ASN A 199 -9.06 2.17 -9.93
N PRO A 200 -9.92 2.81 -9.11
CA PRO A 200 -11.35 2.63 -9.25
C PRO A 200 -11.80 3.23 -10.58
N GLN A 201 -12.35 2.39 -11.45
CA GLN A 201 -12.99 2.83 -12.69
C GLN A 201 -14.49 2.73 -12.52
N VAL A 202 -15.20 3.79 -12.91
CA VAL A 202 -16.65 3.78 -13.03
C VAL A 202 -16.95 3.26 -14.43
N GLY A 203 -17.49 2.03 -14.48
CA GLY A 203 -17.95 1.40 -15.72
C GLY A 203 -19.26 1.99 -16.21
#